data_76894c37128980b75711b5bee335ce76
#
_entry.id   76894c37128980b75711b5bee335ce76
#
_cell.length_a   1.000
_cell.length_b   1.000
_cell.length_c   1.000
_cell.angle_alpha   90.00
_cell.angle_beta   90.00
_cell.angle_gamma   90.00
#
_symmetry.space_group_name_H-M   'P 1'
#
loop_
_entity.id
_entity.type
_entity.pdbx_description
1 polymer ?
#
loop_
_entity_poly.entity_id
_entity_poly.type
_entity_poly.pdbx_seq_one_letter_code
_entity_poly.pdbx_strand_id
1 'polypeptide(L)'
;MERTAIAAIFADQERLGGQNVTVMGWARTIRSMKTFGFIELNDGSCFKNLQVVMDASVLDNFKEIAGQNVGAALIVKGEVVLTPGAKQPLEVKAASIAVEGPS
;
A
#
# COMPACT_ATOMS: atom_id res chain seq x y z
N MET A 1 4.22 -16.87 4.69
CA MET A 1 3.39 -15.66 4.60
C MET A 1 2.71 -15.64 3.25
N GLU A 2 1.40 -15.56 3.27
CA GLU A 2 0.64 -15.43 2.02
C GLU A 2 0.57 -13.97 1.61
N ARG A 3 0.81 -13.71 0.34
CA ARG A 3 0.66 -12.37 -0.21
C ARG A 3 -0.36 -12.37 -1.34
N THR A 4 -1.05 -11.25 -1.48
CA THR A 4 -2.03 -11.04 -2.54
C THR A 4 -1.41 -10.16 -3.62
N ALA A 5 -1.48 -10.59 -4.87
CA ALA A 5 -0.99 -9.79 -5.98
C ALA A 5 -1.89 -8.56 -6.18
N ILE A 6 -1.28 -7.43 -6.56
CA ILE A 6 -2.02 -6.20 -6.82
C ILE A 6 -3.05 -6.41 -7.91
N ALA A 7 -2.69 -7.15 -8.98
CA ALA A 7 -3.64 -7.48 -10.04
C ALA A 7 -4.88 -8.22 -9.51
N ALA A 8 -4.69 -9.13 -8.55
CA ALA A 8 -5.80 -9.87 -7.95
C ALA A 8 -6.70 -8.95 -7.12
N ILE A 9 -6.12 -7.95 -6.45
CA ILE A 9 -6.91 -6.99 -5.68
C ILE A 9 -7.83 -6.20 -6.61
N PHE A 10 -7.30 -5.70 -7.73
CA PHE A 10 -8.12 -4.96 -8.69
C PHE A 10 -9.16 -5.84 -9.37
N ALA A 11 -8.83 -7.12 -9.65
CA ALA A 11 -9.75 -8.03 -10.31
C ALA A 11 -10.92 -8.45 -9.39
N ASP A 12 -10.65 -8.59 -8.09
CA ASP A 12 -11.61 -9.09 -7.10
C ASP A 12 -11.98 -8.02 -6.07
N GLN A 13 -11.99 -6.76 -6.47
CA GLN A 13 -12.15 -5.65 -5.52
C GLN A 13 -13.45 -5.73 -4.70
N GLU A 14 -14.53 -6.19 -5.29
CA GLU A 14 -15.80 -6.29 -4.55
C GLU A 14 -15.71 -7.34 -3.44
N ARG A 15 -15.07 -8.48 -3.73
CA ARG A 15 -14.91 -9.54 -2.73
C ARG A 15 -13.89 -9.16 -1.65
N LEU A 16 -12.84 -8.44 -2.04
CA LEU A 16 -11.75 -8.10 -1.13
C LEU A 16 -11.98 -6.82 -0.34
N GLY A 17 -12.97 -6.02 -0.72
CA GLY A 17 -13.31 -4.81 0.04
C GLY A 17 -13.61 -5.15 1.48
N GLY A 18 -12.94 -4.46 2.42
CA GLY A 18 -13.07 -4.72 3.85
C GLY A 18 -12.21 -5.87 4.36
N GLN A 19 -11.49 -6.58 3.49
CA GLN A 19 -10.63 -7.69 3.89
C GLN A 19 -9.20 -7.21 4.12
N ASN A 20 -8.49 -7.91 5.00
CA ASN A 20 -7.07 -7.64 5.22
C ASN A 20 -6.25 -8.41 4.20
N VAL A 21 -5.25 -7.75 3.64
CA VAL A 21 -4.36 -8.34 2.64
C VAL A 21 -2.91 -8.07 3.03
N THR A 22 -2.01 -8.89 2.49
CA THR A 22 -0.58 -8.66 2.57
C THR A 22 -0.07 -8.48 1.15
N VAL A 23 0.57 -7.34 0.87
CA VAL A 23 1.09 -7.02 -0.45
C VAL A 23 2.58 -6.77 -0.35
N MET A 24 3.35 -7.36 -1.25
CA MET A 24 4.80 -7.12 -1.35
C MET A 24 5.07 -6.47 -2.70
N GLY A 25 5.77 -5.35 -2.68
CA GLY A 25 6.09 -4.65 -3.91
C GLY A 25 7.09 -3.55 -3.65
N TRP A 26 7.27 -2.68 -4.64
CA TRP A 26 8.19 -1.55 -4.49
C TRP A 26 7.42 -0.24 -4.63
N ALA A 27 7.92 0.78 -3.93
CA ALA A 27 7.32 2.11 -3.95
C ALA A 27 7.65 2.81 -5.28
N ARG A 28 6.61 3.21 -5.99
CA ARG A 28 6.75 4.04 -7.19
C ARG A 28 6.77 5.51 -6.81
N THR A 29 5.96 5.89 -5.83
CA THR A 29 5.99 7.23 -5.24
C THR A 29 5.75 7.11 -3.75
N ILE A 30 6.31 8.05 -2.99
CA ILE A 30 6.05 8.17 -1.55
C ILE A 30 5.81 9.65 -1.29
N ARG A 31 4.62 9.98 -0.79
CA ARG A 31 4.28 11.35 -0.40
C ARG A 31 3.84 11.32 1.05
N SER A 32 4.54 12.07 1.89
CA SER A 32 4.20 12.12 3.31
C SER A 32 3.84 13.53 3.72
N MET A 33 2.86 13.62 4.58
CA MET A 33 2.48 14.82 5.29
C MET A 33 2.79 14.59 6.76
N LYS A 34 2.45 15.54 7.61
CA LYS A 34 2.88 15.49 9.01
C LYS A 34 2.35 14.24 9.76
N THR A 35 1.11 13.86 9.50
CA THR A 35 0.45 12.77 10.23
C THR A 35 -0.05 11.63 9.35
N PHE A 36 0.04 11.78 8.03
CA PHE A 36 -0.36 10.71 7.12
C PHE A 36 0.44 10.81 5.82
N GLY A 37 0.31 9.79 4.98
CA GLY A 37 0.99 9.78 3.70
C GLY A 37 0.39 8.76 2.76
N PHE A 38 0.89 8.77 1.52
CA PHE A 38 0.43 7.89 0.46
C PHE A 38 1.63 7.26 -0.23
N ILE A 39 1.52 5.97 -0.51
CA ILE A 39 2.52 5.26 -1.32
C ILE A 39 1.79 4.68 -2.53
N GLU A 40 2.35 4.87 -3.72
CA GLU A 40 1.94 4.10 -4.88
C GLU A 40 2.85 2.88 -4.98
N LEU A 41 2.27 1.70 -4.77
CA LEU A 41 2.99 0.43 -4.70
C LEU A 41 2.72 -0.38 -5.96
N ASN A 42 3.76 -1.00 -6.52
CA ASN A 42 3.62 -1.91 -7.65
C ASN A 42 4.38 -3.20 -7.35
N ASP A 43 3.84 -4.32 -7.79
CA ASP A 43 4.47 -5.63 -7.59
C ASP A 43 4.77 -6.33 -8.92
N GLY A 44 4.62 -5.62 -10.03
CA GLY A 44 4.87 -6.19 -11.35
C GLY A 44 3.72 -7.01 -11.92
N SER A 45 2.64 -7.24 -11.16
CA SER A 45 1.54 -8.08 -11.62
C SER A 45 0.59 -7.36 -12.58
N CYS A 46 0.62 -6.04 -12.61
CA CYS A 46 -0.18 -5.23 -13.53
C CYS A 46 0.44 -3.84 -13.68
N PHE A 47 -0.09 -3.05 -14.61
CA PHE A 47 0.39 -1.69 -14.84
C PHE A 47 -0.12 -0.69 -13.80
N LYS A 48 -1.18 -1.03 -13.08
CA LYS A 48 -1.76 -0.13 -12.09
C LYS A 48 -0.97 -0.20 -10.78
N ASN A 49 -0.79 0.96 -10.17
CA ASN A 49 -0.20 1.05 -8.84
C ASN A 49 -1.32 0.99 -7.80
N LEU A 50 -1.02 0.35 -6.68
CA LEU A 50 -1.94 0.30 -5.54
C LEU A 50 -1.66 1.49 -4.64
N GLN A 51 -2.69 2.26 -4.30
CA GLN A 51 -2.55 3.34 -3.34
C GLN A 51 -2.59 2.76 -1.93
N VAL A 52 -1.52 3.01 -1.17
CA VAL A 52 -1.43 2.61 0.23
C VAL A 52 -1.48 3.88 1.07
N VAL A 53 -2.40 3.90 2.04
CA VAL A 53 -2.55 5.03 2.95
C VAL A 53 -1.81 4.71 4.24
N MET A 54 -0.92 5.63 4.64
CA MET A 54 -0.18 5.54 5.91
C MET A 54 -0.75 6.54 6.91
N ASP A 55 -0.91 6.09 8.16
CA ASP A 55 -1.35 6.95 9.24
C ASP A 55 -0.33 6.86 10.37
N ALA A 56 0.22 8.01 10.77
CA ALA A 56 1.23 8.06 11.81
C ALA A 56 0.72 7.56 13.17
N SER A 57 -0.58 7.66 13.42
CA SER A 57 -1.17 7.15 14.65
C SER A 57 -1.27 5.62 14.68
N VAL A 58 -1.15 4.98 13.53
CA VAL A 58 -1.25 3.52 13.38
C VAL A 58 0.12 2.89 13.20
N LEU A 59 0.99 3.52 12.41
CA LEU A 59 2.30 2.96 12.05
C LEU A 59 3.38 3.42 13.02
N ASP A 60 3.96 2.50 13.76
CA ASP A 60 5.06 2.79 14.68
C ASP A 60 6.28 3.35 13.95
N ASN A 61 6.49 2.94 12.70
CA ASN A 61 7.64 3.32 11.90
C ASN A 61 7.28 4.29 10.76
N PHE A 62 6.27 5.13 10.97
CA PHE A 62 5.82 6.06 9.94
C PHE A 62 6.97 6.91 9.37
N LYS A 63 7.81 7.45 10.24
CA LYS A 63 8.93 8.30 9.79
C LYS A 63 9.95 7.52 8.98
N GLU A 64 10.21 6.27 9.35
CA GLU A 64 11.12 5.41 8.61
C GLU A 64 10.59 5.16 7.20
N ILE A 65 9.31 4.85 7.08
CA ILE A 65 8.70 4.59 5.77
C ILE A 65 8.65 5.86 4.94
N ALA A 66 8.26 6.98 5.55
CA ALA A 66 8.18 8.27 4.86
C ALA A 66 9.56 8.72 4.33
N GLY A 67 10.63 8.27 4.97
CA GLY A 67 12.00 8.60 4.56
C GLY A 67 12.59 7.65 3.51
N GLN A 68 11.88 6.63 3.08
CA GLN A 68 12.40 5.70 2.08
C GLN A 68 12.44 6.35 0.71
N ASN A 69 13.35 5.86 -0.13
CA ASN A 69 13.45 6.31 -1.51
C ASN A 69 12.50 5.53 -2.40
N VAL A 70 12.14 6.14 -3.51
CA VAL A 70 11.40 5.45 -4.58
C VAL A 70 12.20 4.20 -5.00
N GLY A 71 11.52 3.09 -5.17
CA GLY A 71 12.14 1.81 -5.47
C GLY A 71 12.34 0.91 -4.27
N ALA A 72 12.14 1.43 -3.04
CA ALA A 72 12.25 0.59 -1.85
C ALA A 72 11.23 -0.54 -1.90
N ALA A 73 11.67 -1.75 -1.54
CA ALA A 73 10.79 -2.92 -1.48
C ALA A 73 10.10 -2.94 -0.11
N LEU A 74 8.77 -3.03 -0.12
CA LEU A 74 7.96 -2.94 1.08
C LEU A 74 7.01 -4.13 1.19
N ILE A 75 6.73 -4.52 2.43
CA ILE A 75 5.67 -5.47 2.75
C ILE A 75 4.59 -4.67 3.48
N VAL A 76 3.40 -4.62 2.89
CA VAL A 76 2.27 -3.86 3.42
C VAL A 76 1.18 -4.82 3.86
N LYS A 77 0.74 -4.69 5.10
CA LYS A 77 -0.43 -5.41 5.61
C LYS A 77 -1.48 -4.38 5.96
N GLY A 78 -2.68 -4.57 5.43
CA GLY A 78 -3.74 -3.61 5.69
C GLY A 78 -5.07 -4.04 5.12
N GLU A 79 -6.06 -3.15 5.27
CA GLU A 79 -7.42 -3.39 4.85
C GLU A 79 -7.68 -2.76 3.49
N VAL A 80 -8.32 -3.52 2.59
CA VAL A 80 -8.78 -2.99 1.31
C VAL A 80 -10.03 -2.15 1.54
N VAL A 81 -9.99 -0.89 1.13
CA VAL A 81 -11.12 0.03 1.26
C VAL A 81 -11.53 0.47 -0.14
N LEU A 82 -12.79 0.22 -0.48
CA LEU A 82 -13.32 0.67 -1.77
C LEU A 82 -13.61 2.16 -1.70
N THR A 83 -13.21 2.87 -2.76
CA THR A 83 -13.37 4.33 -2.83
C THR A 83 -14.14 4.70 -4.11
N PRO A 84 -15.43 4.33 -4.20
CA PRO A 84 -16.23 4.63 -5.38
C PRO A 84 -16.33 6.14 -5.58
N GLY A 85 -16.20 6.58 -6.81
CA GLY A 85 -16.24 8.00 -7.13
C GLY A 85 -14.91 8.73 -6.94
N ALA A 86 -13.91 8.09 -6.36
CA ALA A 86 -12.58 8.65 -6.25
C ALA A 86 -11.76 8.34 -7.51
N LYS A 87 -10.60 8.97 -7.62
CA LYS A 87 -9.72 8.78 -8.75
C LYS A 87 -9.25 7.33 -8.90
N GLN A 88 -8.97 6.67 -7.75
CA GLN A 88 -8.70 5.23 -7.72
C GLN A 88 -9.95 4.52 -7.20
N PRO A 89 -10.22 3.28 -7.67
CA PRO A 89 -11.40 2.54 -7.22
C PRO A 89 -11.27 1.99 -5.80
N LEU A 90 -10.04 1.86 -5.30
CA LEU A 90 -9.78 1.32 -3.97
C LEU A 90 -8.43 1.80 -3.45
N GLU A 91 -8.22 1.59 -2.17
CA GLU A 91 -6.93 1.83 -1.54
C GLU A 91 -6.72 0.80 -0.43
N VAL A 92 -5.49 0.65 0.05
CA VAL A 92 -5.20 -0.18 1.22
C VAL A 92 -4.79 0.73 2.35
N LYS A 93 -5.53 0.66 3.47
CA LYS A 93 -5.15 1.36 4.69
C LYS A 93 -4.17 0.48 5.45
N ALA A 94 -2.92 0.90 5.48
CA ALA A 94 -1.86 0.09 6.07
C ALA A 94 -2.01 -0.02 7.58
N ALA A 95 -2.04 -1.25 8.09
CA ALA A 95 -1.93 -1.54 9.51
C ALA A 95 -0.46 -1.70 9.89
N SER A 96 0.37 -2.21 8.97
CA SER A 96 1.81 -2.29 9.17
C SER A 96 2.52 -2.23 7.82
N ILE A 97 3.72 -1.67 7.82
CA ILE A 97 4.59 -1.63 6.65
C ILE A 97 6.00 -1.97 7.12
N ALA A 98 6.64 -2.91 6.45
CA ALA A 98 8.03 -3.27 6.71
C ALA A 98 8.87 -3.01 5.48
N VAL A 99 10.10 -2.57 5.67
CA VAL A 99 11.06 -2.40 4.59
C VAL A 99 11.73 -3.76 4.37
N GLU A 100 11.54 -4.32 3.18
CA GLU A 100 12.17 -5.57 2.79
C GLU A 100 13.56 -5.31 2.21
N GLY A 101 13.68 -4.21 1.43
CA GLY A 101 14.94 -3.80 0.87
C GLY A 101 14.92 -2.33 0.53
N PRO A 102 15.90 -1.55 1.01
CA PRO A 102 15.99 -0.13 0.63
C PRO A 102 16.43 0.03 -0.81
N SER A 103 16.04 1.13 -1.36
CA SER A 103 16.44 1.52 -2.71
C SER A 103 17.89 2.01 -2.71
#